data_5edee7e50ad95143f9dc7dbbb431775b
#
_entry.id   5edee7e50ad95143f9dc7dbbb431775b
#
_cell.length_a   1.000
_cell.length_b   1.000
_cell.length_c   1.000
_cell.angle_alpha   90.00
_cell.angle_beta   90.00
_cell.angle_gamma   90.00
#
_symmetry.space_group_name_H-M   'P 1'
#
loop_
_entity.id
_entity.type
_entity.pdbx_description
1 polymer ?
#
loop_
_entity_poly.entity_id
_entity_poly.type
_entity_poly.pdbx_seq_one_letter_code
_entity_poly.pdbx_strand_id
1 'polypeptide(L)'
;DDFQGSHWQPSLIPLKTWNKVGGFSEEFSPGLGSDPDFNMKLWNIGVRLFKGLGNCRVYHFSSLSLRKKAWNNGAKTFLLKWGISIKFFKKHYLRSDQVFNKILSEPKKNLNFYAGLFKCKIAYFYHSIFSK
;
A
#
# COMPACT_ATOMS: atom_id res chain seq x y z
N ASP A 1 21.66 0.55 -4.54
CA ASP A 1 20.86 -0.58 -5.02
C ASP A 1 19.41 -0.17 -5.23
N ASP A 2 18.73 -0.82 -6.16
CA ASP A 2 17.30 -0.69 -6.35
C ASP A 2 16.52 -1.45 -5.27
N PHE A 3 15.31 -0.99 -4.95
CA PHE A 3 14.50 -1.52 -3.86
C PHE A 3 13.34 -2.37 -4.37
N GLN A 4 13.06 -3.45 -3.67
CA GLN A 4 11.90 -4.29 -3.92
C GLN A 4 10.65 -3.65 -3.30
N GLY A 5 9.53 -3.71 -4.02
CA GLY A 5 8.22 -3.35 -3.47
C GLY A 5 8.06 -1.86 -3.17
N SER A 6 8.71 -0.99 -3.93
CA SER A 6 8.50 0.46 -3.81
C SER A 6 7.02 0.81 -3.94
N HIS A 7 6.51 1.61 -3.03
CA HIS A 7 5.08 1.92 -2.90
C HIS A 7 4.81 3.38 -2.52
N TRP A 8 5.84 4.21 -2.52
CA TRP A 8 5.74 5.65 -2.25
C TRP A 8 5.78 6.44 -3.55
N GLN A 9 5.17 7.61 -3.51
CA GLN A 9 5.29 8.58 -4.61
C GLN A 9 6.62 9.37 -4.48
N PRO A 10 7.19 9.84 -5.61
CA PRO A 10 6.65 9.75 -6.98
C PRO A 10 6.84 8.38 -7.61
N SER A 11 5.92 8.01 -8.49
CA SER A 11 5.96 6.74 -9.23
C SER A 11 5.78 6.96 -10.73
N LEU A 12 6.48 6.19 -11.55
CA LEU A 12 6.27 6.12 -12.99
C LEU A 12 5.27 4.99 -13.29
N ILE A 13 4.14 5.35 -13.87
CA ILE A 13 3.03 4.42 -14.14
C ILE A 13 2.52 4.71 -15.54
N PRO A 14 2.35 3.68 -16.40
CA PRO A 14 1.74 3.88 -17.70
C PRO A 14 0.32 4.46 -17.57
N LEU A 15 0.00 5.48 -18.34
CA LEU A 15 -1.32 6.15 -18.30
C LEU A 15 -2.49 5.16 -18.47
N LYS A 16 -2.34 4.17 -19.36
CA LYS A 16 -3.32 3.10 -19.53
C LYS A 16 -3.58 2.33 -18.23
N THR A 17 -2.54 2.06 -17.45
CA THR A 17 -2.64 1.36 -16.16
C THR A 17 -3.29 2.24 -15.11
N TRP A 18 -2.92 3.53 -15.06
CA TRP A 18 -3.56 4.52 -14.19
C TRP A 18 -5.08 4.60 -14.44
N ASN A 19 -5.48 4.76 -15.70
CA ASN A 19 -6.89 4.83 -16.08
C ASN A 19 -7.65 3.55 -15.75
N LYS A 20 -7.01 2.39 -15.93
CA LYS A 20 -7.61 1.08 -15.62
C LYS A 20 -7.95 0.92 -14.14
N VAL A 21 -7.15 1.47 -13.22
CA VAL A 21 -7.40 1.38 -11.78
C VAL A 21 -8.17 2.58 -11.22
N GLY A 22 -8.41 3.61 -12.03
CA GLY A 22 -9.14 4.82 -11.62
C GLY A 22 -8.35 5.76 -10.70
N GLY A 23 -7.01 5.79 -10.81
CA GLY A 23 -6.16 6.67 -10.03
C GLY A 23 -6.21 6.45 -8.51
N PHE A 24 -6.00 7.50 -7.73
CA PHE A 24 -6.16 7.47 -6.28
C PHE A 24 -7.62 7.46 -5.85
N SER A 25 -7.92 6.80 -4.73
CA SER A 25 -9.28 6.75 -4.17
C SER A 25 -9.53 7.92 -3.23
N GLU A 26 -10.63 8.64 -3.43
CA GLU A 26 -10.98 9.85 -2.67
C GLU A 26 -11.22 9.60 -1.18
N GLU A 27 -11.62 8.41 -0.80
CA GLU A 27 -11.84 8.00 0.58
C GLU A 27 -10.59 8.08 1.47
N PHE A 28 -9.40 8.20 0.86
CA PHE A 28 -8.14 8.43 1.57
C PHE A 28 -7.75 9.91 1.65
N SER A 29 -8.58 10.82 1.18
CA SER A 29 -8.37 12.27 1.30
C SER A 29 -8.91 12.78 2.66
N PRO A 30 -8.23 13.74 3.30
CA PRO A 30 -6.87 14.20 3.04
C PRO A 30 -5.86 13.31 3.77
N GLY A 31 -4.97 12.64 3.09
CA GLY A 31 -3.79 12.13 3.73
C GLY A 31 -3.42 10.68 3.54
N LEU A 32 -3.37 9.91 4.62
CA LEU A 32 -2.66 8.65 4.69
C LEU A 32 -3.41 7.48 4.05
N GLY A 33 -2.68 6.55 3.44
CA GLY A 33 -3.22 5.29 2.93
C GLY A 33 -3.49 5.25 1.44
N SER A 34 -3.43 6.38 0.72
CA SER A 34 -3.66 6.46 -0.73
C SER A 34 -2.63 5.68 -1.54
N ASP A 35 -1.34 5.78 -1.18
CA ASP A 35 -0.28 5.06 -1.90
C ASP A 35 -0.43 3.54 -1.79
N PRO A 36 -0.57 2.94 -0.58
CA PRO A 36 -0.79 1.50 -0.48
C PRO A 36 -2.12 1.05 -1.12
N ASP A 37 -3.19 1.86 -1.05
CA ASP A 37 -4.45 1.57 -1.74
C ASP A 37 -4.25 1.49 -3.25
N PHE A 38 -3.59 2.49 -3.83
CA PHE A 38 -3.29 2.51 -5.24
C PHE A 38 -2.44 1.30 -5.66
N ASN A 39 -1.43 0.94 -4.88
CA ASN A 39 -0.60 -0.23 -5.16
C ASN A 39 -1.38 -1.55 -5.01
N MET A 40 -2.37 -1.62 -4.10
CA MET A 40 -3.25 -2.78 -3.99
C MET A 40 -4.17 -2.90 -5.22
N LYS A 41 -4.68 -1.79 -5.77
CA LYS A 41 -5.42 -1.80 -7.04
C LYS A 41 -4.55 -2.31 -8.19
N LEU A 42 -3.29 -1.84 -8.28
CA LEU A 42 -2.33 -2.31 -9.27
C LEU A 42 -2.06 -3.81 -9.14
N TRP A 43 -1.88 -4.29 -7.90
CA TRP A 43 -1.71 -5.71 -7.63
C TRP A 43 -2.89 -6.55 -8.15
N ASN A 44 -4.12 -6.11 -7.90
CA ASN A 44 -5.34 -6.82 -8.27
C ASN A 44 -5.55 -6.92 -9.79
N ILE A 45 -5.01 -5.99 -10.56
CA ILE A 45 -5.02 -6.08 -12.02
C ILE A 45 -3.81 -6.83 -12.62
N GLY A 46 -3.00 -7.47 -11.78
CA GLY A 46 -1.88 -8.31 -12.20
C GLY A 46 -0.53 -7.60 -12.30
N VAL A 47 -0.40 -6.33 -11.89
CA VAL A 47 0.92 -5.67 -11.83
C VAL A 47 1.76 -6.35 -10.75
N ARG A 48 2.99 -6.71 -11.10
CA ARG A 48 3.94 -7.40 -10.21
C ARG A 48 5.32 -6.72 -10.16
N LEU A 49 5.55 -5.71 -10.98
CA LEU A 49 6.77 -4.91 -10.97
C LEU A 49 6.56 -3.68 -10.08
N PHE A 50 7.14 -3.72 -8.89
CA PHE A 50 7.18 -2.62 -7.94
C PHE A 50 8.65 -2.41 -7.57
N LYS A 51 9.33 -1.56 -8.34
CA LYS A 51 10.77 -1.35 -8.24
C LYS A 51 11.08 0.09 -7.86
N GLY A 52 11.78 0.29 -6.78
CA GLY A 52 12.35 1.58 -6.41
C GLY A 52 13.73 1.74 -7.02
N LEU A 53 13.96 2.86 -7.70
CA LEU A 53 15.20 3.17 -8.39
C LEU A 53 16.16 3.89 -7.42
N GLY A 54 17.18 3.20 -6.93
CA GLY A 54 18.11 3.71 -5.93
C GLY A 54 18.91 4.94 -6.37
N ASN A 55 19.12 5.08 -7.68
CA ASN A 55 19.84 6.21 -8.28
C ASN A 55 18.93 7.41 -8.63
N CYS A 56 17.60 7.23 -8.56
CA CYS A 56 16.63 8.30 -8.82
C CYS A 56 16.21 8.94 -7.50
N ARG A 57 16.81 10.08 -7.18
CA ARG A 57 16.54 10.79 -5.91
C ARG A 57 15.52 11.89 -6.12
N VAL A 58 14.52 11.93 -5.24
CA VAL A 58 13.53 13.00 -5.16
C VAL A 58 13.51 13.54 -3.73
N TYR A 59 13.53 14.85 -3.59
CA TYR A 59 13.42 15.50 -2.29
C TYR A 59 11.94 15.82 -2.01
N HIS A 60 11.40 15.24 -0.94
CA HIS A 60 10.04 15.49 -0.51
C HIS A 60 10.03 16.47 0.68
N PHE A 61 9.64 17.72 0.39
CA PHE A 61 9.51 18.75 1.42
C PHE A 61 8.11 18.65 2.06
N SER A 62 8.05 18.14 3.29
CA SER A 62 6.79 18.05 4.03
C SER A 62 6.17 19.44 4.22
N SER A 63 4.95 19.64 3.76
CA SER A 63 4.24 20.89 3.98
C SER A 63 3.75 21.02 5.42
N LEU A 64 4.20 22.05 6.13
CA LEU A 64 3.75 22.38 7.49
C LEU A 64 2.27 22.77 7.53
N SER A 65 1.72 23.28 6.42
CA SER A 65 0.31 23.67 6.32
C SER A 65 -0.66 22.49 6.47
N LEU A 66 -0.23 21.28 6.11
CA LEU A 66 -1.04 20.06 6.25
C LEU A 66 -1.12 19.58 7.70
N ARG A 67 -0.21 19.98 8.59
CA ARG A 67 -0.23 19.59 10.01
C ARG A 67 -1.45 20.11 10.78
N LYS A 68 -2.12 21.14 10.28
CA LYS A 68 -3.33 21.71 10.88
C LYS A 68 -4.64 21.06 10.42
N LYS A 69 -4.60 20.19 9.39
CA LYS A 69 -5.79 19.45 8.94
C LYS A 69 -5.94 18.15 9.74
N ALA A 70 -7.18 17.81 10.08
CA ALA A 70 -7.48 16.50 10.62
C ALA A 70 -7.14 15.43 9.55
N TRP A 71 -6.22 14.54 9.88
CA TRP A 71 -5.85 13.44 9.02
C TRP A 71 -6.89 12.34 9.11
N ASN A 72 -7.16 11.68 7.97
CA ASN A 72 -7.97 10.47 7.97
C ASN A 72 -7.24 9.31 8.69
N ASN A 73 -7.98 8.32 9.13
CA ASN A 73 -7.40 7.05 9.58
C ASN A 73 -7.20 6.09 8.37
N GLY A 74 -6.26 6.43 7.49
CA GLY A 74 -6.00 5.68 6.27
C GLY A 74 -5.65 4.21 6.51
N ALA A 75 -5.05 3.88 7.65
CA ALA A 75 -4.76 2.47 8.00
C ALA A 75 -6.05 1.69 8.28
N LYS A 76 -7.01 2.30 8.97
CA LYS A 76 -8.34 1.72 9.20
C LYS A 76 -9.12 1.60 7.88
N THR A 77 -9.15 2.68 7.09
CA THR A 77 -9.81 2.70 5.78
C THR A 77 -9.27 1.59 4.88
N PHE A 78 -7.94 1.44 4.79
CA PHE A 78 -7.30 0.39 4.02
C PHE A 78 -7.69 -1.01 4.53
N LEU A 79 -7.66 -1.23 5.85
CA LEU A 79 -8.04 -2.50 6.46
C LEU A 79 -9.50 -2.86 6.15
N LEU A 80 -10.42 -1.92 6.29
CA LEU A 80 -11.85 -2.15 6.01
C LEU A 80 -12.13 -2.36 4.52
N LYS A 81 -11.39 -1.71 3.63
CA LYS A 81 -11.54 -1.88 2.18
C LYS A 81 -10.99 -3.21 1.69
N TRP A 82 -9.81 -3.61 2.16
CA TRP A 82 -9.06 -4.74 1.60
C TRP A 82 -9.04 -6.00 2.49
N GLY A 83 -9.52 -5.90 3.73
CA GLY A 83 -9.51 -6.99 4.70
C GLY A 83 -8.13 -7.38 5.24
N ILE A 84 -7.11 -6.61 4.90
CA ILE A 84 -5.72 -6.79 5.35
C ILE A 84 -5.11 -5.44 5.74
N SER A 85 -4.13 -5.45 6.63
CA SER A 85 -3.43 -4.22 7.02
C SER A 85 -2.38 -3.81 5.97
N ILE A 86 -2.06 -2.50 5.91
CA ILE A 86 -0.96 -1.99 5.08
C ILE A 86 0.35 -2.73 5.38
N LYS A 87 0.64 -2.99 6.66
CA LYS A 87 1.84 -3.74 7.08
C LYS A 87 1.85 -5.16 6.50
N PHE A 88 0.71 -5.84 6.50
CA PHE A 88 0.56 -7.17 5.93
C PHE A 88 0.79 -7.15 4.41
N PHE A 89 0.19 -6.20 3.71
CA PHE A 89 0.37 -6.00 2.27
C PHE A 89 1.84 -5.75 1.90
N LYS A 90 2.49 -4.81 2.58
CA LYS A 90 3.91 -4.51 2.38
C LYS A 90 4.80 -5.73 2.58
N LYS A 91 4.57 -6.49 3.64
CA LYS A 91 5.39 -7.65 4.01
C LYS A 91 5.22 -8.84 3.05
N HIS A 92 3.99 -9.21 2.75
CA HIS A 92 3.69 -10.47 2.08
C HIS A 92 3.51 -10.33 0.57
N TYR A 93 2.97 -9.21 0.11
CA TYR A 93 2.73 -8.94 -1.31
C TYR A 93 3.90 -8.18 -1.93
N LEU A 94 4.19 -6.99 -1.46
CA LEU A 94 5.23 -6.14 -2.03
C LEU A 94 6.64 -6.57 -1.64
N ARG A 95 6.82 -7.27 -0.49
CA ARG A 95 8.13 -7.65 0.07
C ARG A 95 9.06 -6.44 0.15
N SER A 96 8.53 -5.34 0.67
CA SER A 96 9.27 -4.09 0.83
C SER A 96 10.48 -4.27 1.75
N ASP A 97 11.38 -3.31 1.69
CA ASP A 97 12.60 -3.26 2.51
C ASP A 97 13.66 -4.33 2.15
N GLN A 98 13.64 -4.81 0.91
CA GLN A 98 14.64 -5.72 0.36
C GLN A 98 15.27 -5.11 -0.90
N VAL A 99 16.47 -5.57 -1.24
CA VAL A 99 17.09 -5.25 -2.54
C VAL A 99 16.25 -5.86 -3.65
N PHE A 100 16.02 -5.09 -4.72
CA PHE A 100 15.29 -5.60 -5.88
C PHE A 100 16.08 -6.73 -6.57
N ASN A 101 15.45 -7.87 -6.71
CA ASN A 101 16.07 -8.98 -7.40
C ASN A 101 15.21 -9.55 -8.54
N LYS A 102 13.88 -9.43 -8.45
CA LYS A 102 12.98 -9.99 -9.47
C LYS A 102 11.56 -9.42 -9.37
N ILE A 103 10.78 -9.64 -10.41
CA ILE A 103 9.34 -9.40 -10.44
C ILE A 103 8.65 -10.25 -9.34
N LEU A 104 7.70 -9.64 -8.66
CA LEU A 104 6.98 -10.28 -7.56
C LEU A 104 6.11 -11.44 -8.05
N SER A 105 6.09 -12.50 -7.27
CA SER A 105 5.15 -13.62 -7.39
C SER A 105 4.06 -13.53 -6.32
N GLU A 106 3.03 -14.35 -6.41
CA GLU A 106 2.02 -14.48 -5.37
C GLU A 106 2.65 -14.73 -3.99
N PRO A 107 2.00 -14.24 -2.91
CA PRO A 107 2.48 -14.45 -1.55
C PRO A 107 2.64 -15.93 -1.20
N LYS A 108 3.75 -16.27 -0.55
CA LYS A 108 3.92 -17.64 0.00
C LYS A 108 2.98 -17.82 1.20
N LYS A 109 2.01 -18.70 1.09
CA LYS A 109 1.01 -19.02 2.12
C LYS A 109 1.57 -19.99 3.16
N ASN A 110 2.54 -19.50 3.94
CA ASN A 110 3.14 -20.24 5.06
C ASN A 110 2.48 -19.87 6.40
N LEU A 111 2.95 -20.45 7.51
CA LEU A 111 2.41 -20.18 8.86
C LEU A 111 2.41 -18.68 9.22
N ASN A 112 3.50 -17.98 8.90
CA ASN A 112 3.59 -16.53 9.15
C ASN A 112 2.56 -15.72 8.37
N PHE A 113 2.26 -16.13 7.14
CA PHE A 113 1.22 -15.51 6.33
C PHE A 113 -0.15 -15.69 6.99
N TYR A 114 -0.50 -16.92 7.38
CA TYR A 114 -1.80 -17.19 8.00
C TYR A 114 -1.95 -16.55 9.38
N ALA A 115 -0.90 -16.54 10.19
CA ALA A 115 -0.89 -15.84 11.48
C ALA A 115 -1.10 -14.33 11.31
N GLY A 116 -0.44 -13.73 10.31
CA GLY A 116 -0.64 -12.32 9.96
C GLY A 116 -2.05 -12.03 9.44
N LEU A 117 -2.57 -12.90 8.58
CA LEU A 117 -3.93 -12.77 8.04
C LEU A 117 -4.98 -12.89 9.15
N PHE A 118 -4.81 -13.81 10.09
CA PHE A 118 -5.68 -13.95 11.26
C PHE A 118 -5.73 -12.67 12.11
N LYS A 119 -4.56 -12.06 12.38
CA LYS A 119 -4.50 -10.75 13.06
C LYS A 119 -5.25 -9.65 12.30
N CYS A 120 -5.14 -9.64 10.97
CA CYS A 120 -5.90 -8.69 10.15
C CYS A 120 -7.42 -8.94 10.27
N LYS A 121 -7.88 -10.18 10.30
CA LYS A 121 -9.30 -10.53 10.46
C LYS A 121 -9.87 -10.10 11.80
N ILE A 122 -9.12 -10.29 12.89
CA ILE A 122 -9.53 -9.80 14.23
C ILE A 122 -9.67 -8.27 14.22
N ALA A 123 -8.65 -7.56 13.69
CA ALA A 123 -8.68 -6.10 13.61
C ALA A 123 -9.82 -5.60 12.71
N TYR A 124 -10.06 -6.25 11.58
CA TYR A 124 -11.18 -5.94 10.69
C TYR A 124 -12.52 -6.06 11.41
N PHE A 125 -12.75 -7.19 12.09
CA PHE A 125 -13.98 -7.44 12.84
C PHE A 125 -14.19 -6.41 13.95
N TYR A 126 -13.15 -6.12 14.73
CA TYR A 126 -13.20 -5.08 15.75
C TYR A 126 -13.60 -3.72 15.18
N HIS A 127 -12.95 -3.27 14.12
CA HIS A 127 -13.25 -1.98 13.52
C HIS A 127 -14.60 -1.92 12.80
N SER A 128 -15.09 -3.02 12.26
CA SER A 128 -16.40 -3.06 11.61
C SER A 128 -17.56 -2.95 12.59
N ILE A 129 -17.37 -3.41 13.83
CA ILE A 129 -18.43 -3.40 14.87
C ILE A 129 -18.32 -2.17 15.77
N PHE A 130 -17.13 -1.87 16.29
CA PHE A 130 -16.95 -0.90 17.35
C PHE A 130 -16.47 0.49 16.89
N SER A 131 -16.30 0.71 15.60
CA SER A 131 -15.82 1.99 15.08
C SER A 131 -16.87 2.69 14.20
N LYS A 132 -18.10 2.73 14.68
CA LYS A 132 -19.11 3.65 14.12
C LYS A 132 -18.85 5.06 14.57
#